data_73fcca4120f357395d3a9aa5223894fc
#
_entry.id   73fcca4120f357395d3a9aa5223894fc
#
_cell.length_a   1.000
_cell.length_b   1.000
_cell.length_c   1.000
_cell.angle_alpha   90.00
_cell.angle_beta   90.00
_cell.angle_gamma   90.00
#
_symmetry.space_group_name_H-M   'P 1'
#
loop_
_entity.id
_entity.type
_entity.pdbx_description
1 polymer ?
#
loop_
_entity_poly.entity_id
_entity_poly.type
_entity_poly.pdbx_seq_one_letter_code
_entity_poly.pdbx_strand_id
1 'polypeptide(L)'
;MTDRQTQRPEQSVSPDGSTRPRSRRVVVPTVVLVVCAALVGLPAWTVVFAGAQWPSAAQSVGSAVAVAAFVALPAAMYLGHRPSAEGVSKDVWARIGDVLLGLAWIAFVWSALSLLLRLGLWVAGVDDPLRSRIVSVTTLIVVVVLALWGHYEAMRTPRVRHTTVRIDRLGARFDGLRVVLVTDTHFGPLDRTTWSHRLTAAVNALEPDVLAHVGDIADGSVDRRRAQAAPLEAMLARAARVYVTGNHEYFGRAQEWLDHMEDLGWNSLHNRHVVLHRGDDALIISGVDDATAAGSGAPGHGADLARALAGTDPSMPVLLLAHQPKQIGDAVEAGVDLQVSGHTHGGQIWPFSALVRLDQPVVHGLSRHGARTQLYTSRGSGFWGPPFRVFAPSEISVLTLVAG
;
A
#
# COMPACT_ATOMS: atom_id res chain seq x y z
N MET A 1 -74.24 15.96 11.19
CA MET A 1 -73.07 16.71 11.66
C MET A 1 -71.87 16.03 11.09
N THR A 2 -71.35 16.61 10.03
CA THR A 2 -70.29 16.08 9.16
C THR A 2 -68.95 16.64 9.62
N ASP A 3 -68.04 15.75 10.00
CA ASP A 3 -66.71 16.09 10.39
C ASP A 3 -65.77 15.99 9.13
N ARG A 4 -65.22 17.15 8.75
CA ARG A 4 -64.29 17.27 7.61
C ARG A 4 -62.86 17.13 8.16
N GLN A 5 -62.23 15.97 7.96
CA GLN A 5 -60.79 15.85 8.12
C GLN A 5 -60.08 16.55 6.95
N THR A 6 -59.35 17.60 7.26
CA THR A 6 -58.45 18.33 6.38
C THR A 6 -57.17 17.50 6.18
N GLN A 7 -57.00 16.94 4.99
CA GLN A 7 -55.73 16.38 4.54
C GLN A 7 -54.71 17.51 4.29
N ARG A 8 -53.56 17.45 4.99
CA ARG A 8 -52.38 18.24 4.65
C ARG A 8 -51.68 17.59 3.44
N PRO A 9 -51.21 18.37 2.48
CA PRO A 9 -50.45 17.82 1.37
C PRO A 9 -49.05 17.34 1.86
N GLU A 10 -48.69 16.11 1.51
CA GLU A 10 -47.33 15.57 1.63
C GLU A 10 -46.37 16.46 0.84
N GLN A 11 -45.43 17.08 1.52
CA GLN A 11 -44.30 17.73 0.89
C GLN A 11 -43.35 16.61 0.37
N SER A 12 -43.29 16.48 -0.93
CA SER A 12 -42.28 15.66 -1.61
C SER A 12 -40.89 16.21 -1.31
N VAL A 13 -40.13 15.49 -0.48
CA VAL A 13 -38.72 15.75 -0.26
C VAL A 13 -37.96 15.36 -1.55
N SER A 14 -37.51 16.37 -2.27
CA SER A 14 -36.61 16.18 -3.40
C SER A 14 -35.27 15.61 -2.89
N PRO A 15 -34.67 14.58 -3.52
CA PRO A 15 -33.33 14.14 -3.16
C PRO A 15 -32.35 15.26 -3.50
N ASP A 16 -31.71 15.78 -2.48
CA ASP A 16 -30.74 16.87 -2.55
C ASP A 16 -29.55 16.45 -3.42
N GLY A 17 -29.54 16.90 -4.66
CA GLY A 17 -28.44 16.76 -5.57
C GLY A 17 -27.28 17.63 -5.11
N SER A 18 -26.38 17.12 -4.30
CA SER A 18 -25.15 17.80 -3.91
C SER A 18 -24.31 18.09 -5.15
N THR A 19 -24.49 19.27 -5.72
CA THR A 19 -23.64 19.78 -6.80
C THR A 19 -22.24 20.03 -6.23
N ARG A 20 -21.27 19.15 -6.58
CA ARG A 20 -19.85 19.38 -6.26
C ARG A 20 -19.48 20.82 -6.67
N PRO A 21 -18.82 21.59 -5.78
CA PRO A 21 -18.51 22.99 -6.04
C PRO A 21 -17.73 23.13 -7.36
N ARG A 22 -18.09 24.12 -8.17
CA ARG A 22 -17.50 24.37 -9.51
C ARG A 22 -15.97 24.44 -9.49
N SER A 23 -15.36 24.89 -8.37
CA SER A 23 -13.91 24.92 -8.16
C SER A 23 -13.26 23.52 -8.22
N ARG A 24 -13.86 22.47 -7.64
CA ARG A 24 -13.34 21.11 -7.72
C ARG A 24 -13.38 20.53 -9.13
N ARG A 25 -14.31 20.97 -9.99
CA ARG A 25 -14.43 20.47 -11.38
C ARG A 25 -13.28 20.91 -12.28
N VAL A 26 -12.62 22.03 -11.97
CA VAL A 26 -11.51 22.57 -12.77
C VAL A 26 -10.15 22.26 -12.12
N VAL A 27 -10.05 22.34 -10.81
CA VAL A 27 -8.78 22.17 -10.09
C VAL A 27 -8.20 20.77 -10.27
N VAL A 28 -9.01 19.72 -10.12
CA VAL A 28 -8.51 18.34 -10.19
C VAL A 28 -7.95 18.00 -11.58
N PRO A 29 -8.64 18.24 -12.70
CA PRO A 29 -8.09 18.00 -14.04
C PRO A 29 -6.82 18.81 -14.32
N THR A 30 -6.77 20.07 -13.85
CA THR A 30 -5.58 20.92 -14.03
C THR A 30 -4.37 20.36 -13.28
N VAL A 31 -4.53 19.94 -12.04
CA VAL A 31 -3.45 19.32 -11.24
C VAL A 31 -2.96 18.04 -11.91
N VAL A 32 -3.87 17.18 -12.37
CA VAL A 32 -3.51 15.94 -13.08
C VAL A 32 -2.70 16.27 -14.34
N LEU A 33 -3.14 17.25 -15.12
CA LEU A 33 -2.45 17.65 -16.35
C LEU A 33 -1.03 18.18 -16.05
N VAL A 34 -0.87 19.02 -15.04
CA VAL A 34 0.43 19.56 -14.62
C VAL A 34 1.36 18.45 -14.14
N VAL A 35 0.85 17.51 -13.34
CA VAL A 35 1.63 16.35 -12.87
C VAL A 35 2.06 15.48 -14.05
N CYS A 36 1.15 15.14 -14.96
CA CYS A 36 1.49 14.37 -16.16
C CYS A 36 2.49 15.11 -17.07
N ALA A 37 2.35 16.43 -17.20
CA ALA A 37 3.30 17.25 -17.95
C ALA A 37 4.71 17.23 -17.32
N ALA A 38 4.81 17.25 -16.00
CA ALA A 38 6.10 17.13 -15.31
C ALA A 38 6.68 15.70 -15.47
N LEU A 39 5.86 14.66 -15.21
CA LEU A 39 6.29 13.26 -15.26
C LEU A 39 6.77 12.82 -16.64
N VAL A 40 6.20 13.36 -17.71
CA VAL A 40 6.56 13.01 -19.10
C VAL A 40 7.47 14.08 -19.71
N GLY A 41 7.24 15.36 -19.42
CA GLY A 41 7.94 16.46 -20.04
C GLY A 41 9.42 16.55 -19.67
N LEU A 42 9.77 16.37 -18.39
CA LEU A 42 11.18 16.39 -17.97
C LEU A 42 12.00 15.24 -18.59
N PRO A 43 11.55 13.98 -18.60
CA PRO A 43 12.23 12.91 -19.33
C PRO A 43 12.36 13.20 -20.83
N ALA A 44 11.28 13.66 -21.47
CA ALA A 44 11.31 13.99 -22.88
C ALA A 44 12.32 15.12 -23.19
N TRP A 45 12.33 16.16 -22.37
CA TRP A 45 13.32 17.22 -22.49
C TRP A 45 14.75 16.69 -22.32
N THR A 46 15.00 15.93 -21.28
CA THR A 46 16.34 15.40 -20.96
C THR A 46 16.88 14.51 -22.09
N VAL A 47 16.01 13.61 -22.61
CA VAL A 47 16.46 12.58 -23.55
C VAL A 47 16.44 13.08 -25.00
N VAL A 48 15.48 13.92 -25.38
CA VAL A 48 15.23 14.28 -26.78
C VAL A 48 15.69 15.70 -27.12
N PHE A 49 15.37 16.68 -26.23
CA PHE A 49 15.41 18.09 -26.62
C PHE A 49 16.58 18.88 -25.99
N ALA A 50 17.24 18.36 -24.96
CA ALA A 50 18.23 19.10 -24.17
C ALA A 50 19.58 19.40 -24.86
N GLY A 51 19.64 19.43 -26.20
CA GLY A 51 20.85 19.79 -26.96
C GLY A 51 21.65 18.58 -27.49
N ALA A 52 21.11 17.37 -27.45
CA ALA A 52 21.77 16.15 -27.95
C ALA A 52 21.95 16.13 -29.50
N GLN A 53 21.23 16.99 -30.20
CA GLN A 53 21.26 17.08 -31.67
C GLN A 53 21.11 15.70 -32.35
N TRP A 54 20.08 14.96 -31.92
CA TRP A 54 19.75 13.68 -32.52
C TRP A 54 19.33 13.84 -33.99
N PRO A 55 19.54 12.82 -34.84
CA PRO A 55 18.96 12.81 -36.19
C PRO A 55 17.45 13.05 -36.12
N SER A 56 16.91 13.75 -37.14
CA SER A 56 15.48 14.12 -37.18
C SER A 56 14.52 12.96 -36.97
N ALA A 57 14.84 11.79 -37.52
CA ALA A 57 14.05 10.57 -37.30
C ALA A 57 14.02 10.15 -35.81
N ALA A 58 15.14 10.22 -35.09
CA ALA A 58 15.18 9.90 -33.66
C ALA A 58 14.41 10.94 -32.83
N GLN A 59 14.51 12.24 -33.16
CA GLN A 59 13.73 13.29 -32.52
C GLN A 59 12.23 13.10 -32.76
N SER A 60 11.82 12.76 -33.98
CA SER A 60 10.42 12.51 -34.31
C SER A 60 9.87 11.31 -33.54
N VAL A 61 10.63 10.20 -33.45
CA VAL A 61 10.24 9.01 -32.66
C VAL A 61 10.13 9.37 -31.18
N GLY A 62 11.12 10.04 -30.61
CA GLY A 62 11.13 10.46 -29.20
C GLY A 62 9.95 11.38 -28.87
N SER A 63 9.65 12.34 -29.77
CA SER A 63 8.50 13.23 -29.62
C SER A 63 7.17 12.47 -29.67
N ALA A 64 7.02 11.53 -30.63
CA ALA A 64 5.83 10.71 -30.73
C ALA A 64 5.60 9.84 -29.49
N VAL A 65 6.68 9.23 -28.95
CA VAL A 65 6.63 8.45 -27.70
C VAL A 65 6.21 9.34 -26.53
N ALA A 66 6.76 10.54 -26.40
CA ALA A 66 6.41 11.47 -25.34
C ALA A 66 4.93 11.91 -25.42
N VAL A 67 4.44 12.24 -26.60
CA VAL A 67 3.03 12.60 -26.80
C VAL A 67 2.11 11.41 -26.50
N ALA A 68 2.47 10.22 -26.98
CA ALA A 68 1.70 9.00 -26.71
C ALA A 68 1.63 8.70 -25.20
N ALA A 69 2.76 8.82 -24.48
CA ALA A 69 2.80 8.62 -23.04
C ALA A 69 1.98 9.68 -22.28
N PHE A 70 2.06 10.95 -22.70
CA PHE A 70 1.31 12.05 -22.10
C PHE A 70 -0.21 11.88 -22.23
N VAL A 71 -0.69 11.30 -23.33
CA VAL A 71 -2.11 11.02 -23.55
C VAL A 71 -2.52 9.69 -22.90
N ALA A 72 -1.71 8.64 -23.07
CA ALA A 72 -2.07 7.30 -22.63
C ALA A 72 -2.08 7.16 -21.09
N LEU A 73 -1.16 7.81 -20.37
CA LEU A 73 -1.08 7.72 -18.92
C LEU A 73 -2.38 8.18 -18.23
N PRO A 74 -2.86 9.42 -18.38
CA PRO A 74 -4.09 9.86 -17.72
C PRO A 74 -5.33 9.11 -18.26
N ALA A 75 -5.35 8.73 -19.53
CA ALA A 75 -6.46 7.97 -20.09
C ALA A 75 -6.56 6.57 -19.49
N ALA A 76 -5.44 5.84 -19.41
CA ALA A 76 -5.40 4.50 -18.84
C ALA A 76 -5.70 4.52 -17.33
N MET A 77 -5.14 5.49 -16.58
CA MET A 77 -5.45 5.69 -15.16
C MET A 77 -6.95 5.95 -14.96
N TYR A 78 -7.55 6.85 -15.74
CA TYR A 78 -8.98 7.13 -15.65
C TYR A 78 -9.83 5.90 -15.97
N LEU A 79 -9.56 5.21 -17.10
CA LEU A 79 -10.34 4.04 -17.53
C LEU A 79 -10.18 2.84 -16.56
N GLY A 80 -8.98 2.67 -16.00
CA GLY A 80 -8.65 1.57 -15.10
C GLY A 80 -9.14 1.75 -13.66
N HIS A 81 -9.21 2.99 -13.16
CA HIS A 81 -9.50 3.26 -11.74
C HIS A 81 -10.83 3.98 -11.50
N ARG A 82 -11.65 4.24 -12.55
CA ARG A 82 -12.97 4.85 -12.34
C ARG A 82 -13.89 3.91 -11.52
N PRO A 83 -14.65 4.42 -10.52
CA PRO A 83 -15.46 3.61 -9.62
C PRO A 83 -16.57 2.80 -10.33
N SER A 84 -17.18 3.38 -11.36
CA SER A 84 -18.36 2.82 -12.04
C SER A 84 -18.06 1.73 -13.07
N ALA A 85 -16.78 1.40 -13.32
CA ALA A 85 -16.43 0.37 -14.30
C ALA A 85 -16.12 -0.95 -13.60
N GLU A 86 -16.77 -2.01 -14.06
CA GLU A 86 -16.49 -3.39 -13.67
C GLU A 86 -16.10 -4.20 -14.91
N GLY A 87 -15.35 -5.29 -14.71
CA GLY A 87 -15.02 -6.23 -15.77
C GLY A 87 -13.55 -6.27 -16.19
N VAL A 88 -13.24 -7.22 -17.07
CA VAL A 88 -11.87 -7.52 -17.56
C VAL A 88 -11.22 -6.31 -18.23
N SER A 89 -11.99 -5.51 -18.97
CA SER A 89 -11.46 -4.32 -19.64
C SER A 89 -10.92 -3.28 -18.67
N LYS A 90 -11.52 -3.16 -17.49
CA LYS A 90 -11.01 -2.28 -16.41
C LYS A 90 -9.62 -2.73 -15.95
N ASP A 91 -9.43 -4.02 -15.73
CA ASP A 91 -8.13 -4.56 -15.29
C ASP A 91 -7.03 -4.36 -16.33
N VAL A 92 -7.36 -4.49 -17.61
CA VAL A 92 -6.40 -4.21 -18.69
C VAL A 92 -5.96 -2.74 -18.67
N TRP A 93 -6.90 -1.80 -18.55
CA TRP A 93 -6.57 -0.38 -18.47
C TRP A 93 -5.84 -0.01 -17.18
N ALA A 94 -6.22 -0.59 -16.04
CA ALA A 94 -5.51 -0.40 -14.78
C ALA A 94 -4.06 -0.86 -14.90
N ARG A 95 -3.81 -2.07 -15.43
CA ARG A 95 -2.44 -2.57 -15.67
C ARG A 95 -1.61 -1.66 -16.56
N ILE A 96 -2.19 -1.18 -17.67
CA ILE A 96 -1.50 -0.26 -18.57
C ILE A 96 -1.17 1.05 -17.82
N GLY A 97 -2.15 1.63 -17.13
CA GLY A 97 -1.98 2.87 -16.37
C GLY A 97 -0.93 2.75 -15.27
N ASP A 98 -0.97 1.67 -14.49
CA ASP A 98 -0.05 1.43 -13.40
C ASP A 98 1.40 1.23 -13.91
N VAL A 99 1.58 0.47 -14.99
CA VAL A 99 2.90 0.32 -15.62
C VAL A 99 3.43 1.66 -16.13
N LEU A 100 2.60 2.42 -16.85
CA LEU A 100 2.98 3.73 -17.37
C LEU A 100 3.32 4.71 -16.24
N LEU A 101 2.55 4.71 -15.14
CA LEU A 101 2.80 5.56 -13.99
C LEU A 101 4.15 5.23 -13.33
N GLY A 102 4.45 3.96 -13.13
CA GLY A 102 5.73 3.53 -12.55
C GLY A 102 6.92 3.89 -13.44
N LEU A 103 6.82 3.65 -14.75
CA LEU A 103 7.86 4.04 -15.72
C LEU A 103 8.05 5.55 -15.77
N ALA A 104 6.95 6.33 -15.79
CA ALA A 104 7.01 7.78 -15.80
C ALA A 104 7.65 8.33 -14.52
N TRP A 105 7.33 7.76 -13.36
CA TRP A 105 7.95 8.13 -12.08
C TRP A 105 9.45 7.83 -12.08
N ILE A 106 9.87 6.62 -12.46
CA ILE A 106 11.30 6.26 -12.55
C ILE A 106 12.02 7.21 -13.51
N ALA A 107 11.46 7.42 -14.71
CA ALA A 107 12.04 8.32 -15.72
C ALA A 107 12.15 9.76 -15.21
N PHE A 108 11.11 10.29 -14.57
CA PHE A 108 11.08 11.64 -14.01
C PHE A 108 12.18 11.84 -12.96
N VAL A 109 12.24 10.94 -11.97
CA VAL A 109 13.24 11.05 -10.88
C VAL A 109 14.66 11.02 -11.42
N TRP A 110 14.96 10.06 -12.29
CA TRP A 110 16.32 9.92 -12.82
C TRP A 110 16.67 10.99 -13.86
N SER A 111 15.68 11.54 -14.56
CA SER A 111 15.88 12.74 -15.37
C SER A 111 16.20 13.97 -14.50
N ALA A 112 15.52 14.14 -13.36
CA ALA A 112 15.84 15.21 -12.43
C ALA A 112 17.25 15.06 -11.83
N LEU A 113 17.63 13.85 -11.43
CA LEU A 113 18.98 13.59 -10.93
C LEU A 113 20.07 13.77 -12.00
N SER A 114 19.75 13.47 -13.26
CA SER A 114 20.69 13.66 -14.38
C SER A 114 21.08 15.12 -14.63
N LEU A 115 20.31 16.10 -14.08
CA LEU A 115 20.71 17.51 -14.09
C LEU A 115 22.03 17.74 -13.34
N LEU A 116 22.29 16.96 -12.28
CA LEU A 116 23.57 17.02 -11.56
C LEU A 116 24.73 16.52 -12.44
N LEU A 117 24.50 15.42 -13.18
CA LEU A 117 25.49 14.94 -14.16
C LEU A 117 25.73 16.00 -15.25
N ARG A 118 24.66 16.61 -15.76
CA ARG A 118 24.74 17.67 -16.76
C ARG A 118 25.57 18.86 -16.26
N LEU A 119 25.34 19.29 -15.03
CA LEU A 119 26.10 20.34 -14.38
C LEU A 119 27.59 19.97 -14.22
N GLY A 120 27.87 18.76 -13.73
CA GLY A 120 29.25 18.27 -13.58
C GLY A 120 30.04 18.24 -14.91
N LEU A 121 29.38 17.72 -15.98
CA LEU A 121 29.99 17.71 -17.32
C LEU A 121 30.20 19.12 -17.88
N TRP A 122 29.28 20.05 -17.58
CA TRP A 122 29.46 21.46 -17.97
C TRP A 122 30.66 22.11 -17.26
N VAL A 123 30.81 21.91 -15.95
CA VAL A 123 31.95 22.36 -15.17
C VAL A 123 33.28 21.76 -15.67
N ALA A 124 33.22 20.48 -16.12
CA ALA A 124 34.38 19.80 -16.71
C ALA A 124 34.69 20.23 -18.15
N GLY A 125 33.99 21.25 -18.70
CA GLY A 125 34.22 21.76 -20.04
C GLY A 125 33.74 20.86 -21.18
N VAL A 126 32.84 19.92 -20.92
CA VAL A 126 32.23 19.08 -21.96
C VAL A 126 31.11 19.85 -22.65
N ASP A 127 31.28 20.13 -23.94
CA ASP A 127 30.29 20.92 -24.70
C ASP A 127 29.17 20.03 -25.30
N ASP A 128 28.07 20.69 -25.66
CA ASP A 128 27.02 20.05 -26.48
C ASP A 128 27.50 19.89 -27.94
N PRO A 129 27.10 18.84 -28.64
CA PRO A 129 26.08 17.86 -28.27
C PRO A 129 26.56 16.69 -27.39
N LEU A 130 27.87 16.58 -27.13
CA LEU A 130 28.44 15.43 -26.42
C LEU A 130 27.90 15.34 -24.99
N ARG A 131 27.88 16.44 -24.25
CA ARG A 131 27.31 16.51 -22.89
C ARG A 131 25.89 15.98 -22.85
N SER A 132 25.01 16.51 -23.71
CA SER A 132 23.61 16.12 -23.75
C SER A 132 23.42 14.66 -24.17
N ARG A 133 24.24 14.14 -25.07
CA ARG A 133 24.22 12.71 -25.46
C ARG A 133 24.62 11.81 -24.29
N ILE A 134 25.68 12.14 -23.56
CA ILE A 134 26.09 11.39 -22.38
C ILE A 134 24.95 11.35 -21.36
N VAL A 135 24.36 12.50 -21.03
CA VAL A 135 23.24 12.59 -20.08
C VAL A 135 22.05 11.78 -20.54
N SER A 136 21.64 11.92 -21.81
CA SER A 136 20.48 11.20 -22.36
C SER A 136 20.67 9.68 -22.32
N VAL A 137 21.81 9.20 -22.84
CA VAL A 137 22.10 7.77 -22.89
C VAL A 137 22.23 7.18 -21.49
N THR A 138 22.93 7.85 -20.58
CA THR A 138 23.05 7.43 -19.18
C THR A 138 21.70 7.35 -18.51
N THR A 139 20.86 8.37 -18.68
CA THR A 139 19.49 8.40 -18.09
C THR A 139 18.64 7.25 -18.63
N LEU A 140 18.65 6.99 -19.95
CA LEU A 140 17.91 5.87 -20.56
C LEU A 140 18.38 4.52 -20.02
N ILE A 141 19.68 4.29 -19.93
CA ILE A 141 20.24 3.05 -19.40
C ILE A 141 19.78 2.85 -17.94
N VAL A 142 19.89 3.87 -17.11
CA VAL A 142 19.49 3.80 -15.70
C VAL A 142 17.99 3.52 -15.57
N VAL A 143 17.15 4.20 -16.34
CA VAL A 143 15.70 3.99 -16.33
C VAL A 143 15.35 2.57 -16.73
N VAL A 144 15.93 2.05 -17.82
CA VAL A 144 15.68 0.67 -18.29
C VAL A 144 16.14 -0.35 -17.25
N VAL A 145 17.35 -0.22 -16.73
CA VAL A 145 17.90 -1.13 -15.71
C VAL A 145 17.02 -1.13 -14.46
N LEU A 146 16.63 0.03 -13.96
CA LEU A 146 15.80 0.14 -12.77
C LEU A 146 14.36 -0.33 -13.00
N ALA A 147 13.80 -0.13 -14.19
CA ALA A 147 12.48 -0.65 -14.52
C ALA A 147 12.49 -2.18 -14.56
N LEU A 148 13.47 -2.79 -15.24
CA LEU A 148 13.60 -4.26 -15.30
C LEU A 148 13.88 -4.87 -13.92
N TRP A 149 14.84 -4.31 -13.19
CA TRP A 149 15.15 -4.77 -11.83
C TRP A 149 13.99 -4.54 -10.87
N GLY A 150 13.36 -3.36 -10.91
CA GLY A 150 12.24 -3.03 -10.04
C GLY A 150 11.01 -3.91 -10.30
N HIS A 151 10.75 -4.26 -11.56
CA HIS A 151 9.71 -5.21 -11.92
C HIS A 151 10.03 -6.62 -11.40
N TYR A 152 11.26 -7.10 -11.62
CA TYR A 152 11.71 -8.37 -11.05
C TYR A 152 11.56 -8.41 -9.54
N GLU A 153 11.96 -7.35 -8.82
CA GLU A 153 11.87 -7.25 -7.37
C GLU A 153 10.41 -7.24 -6.87
N ALA A 154 9.48 -6.63 -7.62
CA ALA A 154 8.06 -6.63 -7.31
C ALA A 154 7.39 -8.00 -7.52
N MET A 155 7.85 -8.77 -8.52
CA MET A 155 7.23 -10.04 -8.94
C MET A 155 7.84 -11.29 -8.28
N ARG A 156 9.00 -11.16 -7.63
CA ARG A 156 9.63 -12.28 -6.91
C ARG A 156 8.90 -12.59 -5.61
N THR A 157 9.16 -13.76 -5.02
CA THR A 157 8.78 -14.07 -3.64
C THR A 157 9.42 -13.07 -2.69
N PRO A 158 8.67 -12.48 -1.74
CA PRO A 158 9.20 -11.47 -0.82
C PRO A 158 10.39 -12.00 0.01
N ARG A 159 11.27 -11.09 0.40
CA ARG A 159 12.43 -11.45 1.24
C ARG A 159 12.00 -11.65 2.68
N VAL A 160 12.50 -12.69 3.31
CA VAL A 160 12.29 -12.88 4.75
C VAL A 160 13.19 -11.92 5.53
N ARG A 161 12.60 -11.16 6.45
CA ARG A 161 13.32 -10.27 7.37
C ARG A 161 13.04 -10.66 8.82
N HIS A 162 14.09 -10.95 9.55
CA HIS A 162 14.02 -11.27 10.97
C HIS A 162 14.29 -10.03 11.82
N THR A 163 13.47 -9.82 12.85
CA THR A 163 13.61 -8.73 13.82
C THR A 163 13.30 -9.27 15.21
N THR A 164 14.18 -9.05 16.19
CA THR A 164 13.91 -9.38 17.59
C THR A 164 13.23 -8.18 18.25
N VAL A 165 12.13 -8.43 18.96
CA VAL A 165 11.36 -7.41 19.67
C VAL A 165 11.30 -7.80 21.14
N ARG A 166 11.91 -6.98 22.00
CA ARG A 166 11.86 -7.17 23.46
C ARG A 166 10.59 -6.53 24.01
N ILE A 167 9.82 -7.29 24.78
CA ILE A 167 8.60 -6.84 25.45
C ILE A 167 8.75 -7.11 26.94
N ASP A 168 8.85 -6.04 27.74
CA ASP A 168 9.18 -6.12 29.17
C ASP A 168 8.12 -6.91 29.99
N ARG A 169 6.86 -6.91 29.54
CA ARG A 169 5.76 -7.62 30.21
C ARG A 169 5.47 -9.01 29.62
N LEU A 170 6.23 -9.44 28.62
CA LEU A 170 6.01 -10.75 28.02
C LEU A 170 6.33 -11.86 29.01
N GLY A 171 5.38 -12.76 29.25
CA GLY A 171 5.60 -13.92 30.08
C GLY A 171 6.68 -14.83 29.50
N ALA A 172 7.50 -15.44 30.38
CA ALA A 172 8.65 -16.24 29.98
C ALA A 172 8.30 -17.41 29.05
N ARG A 173 7.07 -17.94 29.12
CA ARG A 173 6.61 -19.01 28.25
C ARG A 173 6.37 -18.57 26.79
N PHE A 174 6.31 -17.26 26.55
CA PHE A 174 6.25 -16.67 25.22
C PHE A 174 7.62 -16.23 24.69
N ASP A 175 8.70 -16.41 25.45
CA ASP A 175 10.04 -16.12 24.97
C ASP A 175 10.34 -16.93 23.70
N GLY A 176 10.82 -16.27 22.66
CA GLY A 176 11.05 -16.86 21.36
C GLY A 176 9.79 -17.03 20.47
N LEU A 177 8.61 -16.50 20.86
CA LEU A 177 7.40 -16.56 20.03
C LEU A 177 7.64 -15.91 18.66
N ARG A 178 7.36 -16.65 17.59
CA ARG A 178 7.49 -16.17 16.22
C ARG A 178 6.17 -15.64 15.67
N VAL A 179 6.11 -14.33 15.44
CA VAL A 179 5.01 -13.65 14.75
C VAL A 179 5.45 -13.37 13.32
N VAL A 180 4.80 -13.99 12.35
CA VAL A 180 5.06 -13.75 10.93
C VAL A 180 4.00 -12.80 10.40
N LEU A 181 4.46 -11.72 9.78
CA LEU A 181 3.59 -10.71 9.19
C LEU A 181 3.61 -10.84 7.67
N VAL A 182 2.42 -10.89 7.09
CA VAL A 182 2.11 -10.66 5.69
C VAL A 182 1.20 -9.44 5.65
N THR A 183 1.43 -8.51 4.76
CA THR A 183 0.60 -7.32 4.62
C THR A 183 0.72 -6.76 3.20
N ASP A 184 -0.24 -5.95 2.78
CA ASP A 184 -0.17 -5.26 1.50
C ASP A 184 0.04 -6.23 0.33
N THR A 185 -0.73 -7.31 0.29
CA THR A 185 -0.64 -8.28 -0.82
C THR A 185 -1.19 -7.72 -2.11
N HIS A 186 -2.18 -6.80 -2.04
CA HIS A 186 -2.79 -6.11 -3.16
C HIS A 186 -3.08 -7.03 -4.35
N PHE A 187 -3.85 -8.10 -4.13
CA PHE A 187 -4.34 -8.90 -5.24
C PHE A 187 -5.20 -8.01 -6.15
N GLY A 188 -4.70 -7.76 -7.34
CA GLY A 188 -5.18 -6.67 -8.17
C GLY A 188 -5.38 -7.04 -9.64
N PRO A 189 -5.35 -6.05 -10.52
CA PRO A 189 -5.54 -6.24 -11.96
C PRO A 189 -4.55 -7.20 -12.62
N LEU A 190 -3.33 -7.27 -12.11
CA LEU A 190 -2.34 -8.26 -12.53
C LEU A 190 -2.58 -9.57 -11.79
N ASP A 191 -2.86 -10.65 -12.53
CA ASP A 191 -3.02 -11.97 -11.91
C ASP A 191 -1.71 -12.45 -11.29
N ARG A 192 -1.74 -12.67 -9.96
CA ARG A 192 -0.62 -13.13 -9.16
C ARG A 192 -0.92 -14.43 -8.41
N THR A 193 -1.83 -15.25 -8.90
CA THR A 193 -2.20 -16.54 -8.27
C THR A 193 -0.96 -17.41 -8.02
N THR A 194 -0.10 -17.55 -9.01
CA THR A 194 1.17 -18.30 -8.86
C THR A 194 2.10 -17.67 -7.81
N TRP A 195 2.15 -16.34 -7.73
CA TRP A 195 2.91 -15.63 -6.71
C TRP A 195 2.31 -15.87 -5.31
N SER A 196 0.99 -15.89 -5.18
CA SER A 196 0.28 -16.17 -3.93
C SER A 196 0.61 -17.57 -3.40
N HIS A 197 0.65 -18.60 -4.25
CA HIS A 197 1.11 -19.93 -3.87
C HIS A 197 2.56 -19.94 -3.38
N ARG A 198 3.47 -19.21 -4.06
CA ARG A 198 4.86 -19.11 -3.60
C ARG A 198 4.98 -18.37 -2.26
N LEU A 199 4.17 -17.32 -2.04
CA LEU A 199 4.08 -16.62 -0.77
C LEU A 199 3.64 -17.57 0.35
N THR A 200 2.56 -18.32 0.12
CA THR A 200 2.04 -19.32 1.07
C THR A 200 3.11 -20.36 1.44
N ALA A 201 3.79 -20.92 0.44
CA ALA A 201 4.87 -21.88 0.70
C ALA A 201 6.01 -21.26 1.51
N ALA A 202 6.41 -20.02 1.19
CA ALA A 202 7.46 -19.31 1.93
C ALA A 202 7.06 -19.01 3.38
N VAL A 203 5.82 -18.64 3.63
CA VAL A 203 5.28 -18.39 4.98
C VAL A 203 5.24 -19.69 5.79
N ASN A 204 4.74 -20.78 5.20
CA ASN A 204 4.65 -22.07 5.89
C ASN A 204 6.04 -22.63 6.28
N ALA A 205 7.04 -22.41 5.43
CA ALA A 205 8.43 -22.80 5.73
C ALA A 205 9.03 -22.06 6.95
N LEU A 206 8.43 -20.94 7.38
CA LEU A 206 8.86 -20.19 8.57
C LEU A 206 8.24 -20.75 9.86
N GLU A 207 7.29 -21.69 9.75
CA GLU A 207 6.60 -22.31 10.90
C GLU A 207 6.15 -21.27 11.95
N PRO A 208 5.26 -20.33 11.60
CA PRO A 208 4.84 -19.27 12.52
C PRO A 208 4.09 -19.82 13.73
N ASP A 209 4.32 -19.24 14.91
CA ASP A 209 3.42 -19.41 16.04
C ASP A 209 2.14 -18.59 15.82
N VAL A 210 2.30 -17.34 15.42
CA VAL A 210 1.24 -16.42 15.04
C VAL A 210 1.50 -15.95 13.62
N LEU A 211 0.47 -16.01 12.78
CA LEU A 211 0.49 -15.46 11.44
C LEU A 211 -0.52 -14.31 11.36
N ALA A 212 -0.06 -13.13 11.02
CA ALA A 212 -0.88 -11.94 10.92
C ALA A 212 -0.89 -11.38 9.50
N HIS A 213 -2.09 -11.19 8.93
CA HIS A 213 -2.26 -10.38 7.72
C HIS A 213 -2.74 -8.98 8.12
N VAL A 214 -1.90 -7.98 7.90
CA VAL A 214 -2.09 -6.63 8.46
C VAL A 214 -2.67 -5.66 7.42
N GLY A 215 -3.74 -6.09 6.73
CA GLY A 215 -4.53 -5.25 5.81
C GLY A 215 -4.02 -5.19 4.37
N ASP A 216 -4.80 -4.53 3.54
CA ASP A 216 -4.59 -4.34 2.10
C ASP A 216 -4.38 -5.67 1.36
N ILE A 217 -5.39 -6.56 1.49
CA ILE A 217 -5.38 -7.86 0.79
C ILE A 217 -5.48 -7.64 -0.71
N ALA A 218 -6.41 -6.77 -1.16
CA ALA A 218 -6.77 -6.73 -2.57
C ALA A 218 -7.27 -5.36 -3.05
N ASP A 219 -7.04 -5.13 -4.35
CA ASP A 219 -7.58 -4.00 -5.12
C ASP A 219 -8.83 -4.48 -5.88
N GLY A 220 -10.00 -4.43 -5.22
CA GLY A 220 -11.28 -4.82 -5.77
C GLY A 220 -12.11 -5.74 -4.88
N SER A 221 -13.27 -6.18 -5.40
CA SER A 221 -14.20 -7.04 -4.66
C SER A 221 -13.68 -8.47 -4.49
N VAL A 222 -14.21 -9.18 -3.51
CA VAL A 222 -13.95 -10.61 -3.28
C VAL A 222 -14.21 -11.41 -4.55
N ASP A 223 -15.34 -11.20 -5.23
CA ASP A 223 -15.69 -11.91 -6.46
C ASP A 223 -14.62 -11.85 -7.54
N ARG A 224 -13.92 -10.74 -7.64
CA ARG A 224 -12.88 -10.53 -8.66
C ARG A 224 -11.51 -11.05 -8.24
N ARG A 225 -11.22 -11.08 -6.94
CA ARG A 225 -9.87 -11.35 -6.42
C ARG A 225 -9.76 -12.65 -5.62
N ARG A 226 -10.89 -13.34 -5.34
CA ARG A 226 -10.91 -14.58 -4.55
C ARG A 226 -9.95 -15.65 -5.05
N ALA A 227 -9.80 -15.79 -6.37
CA ALA A 227 -8.89 -16.79 -6.94
C ALA A 227 -7.42 -16.51 -6.60
N GLN A 228 -7.03 -15.23 -6.55
CA GLN A 228 -5.68 -14.83 -6.16
C GLN A 228 -5.48 -14.94 -4.63
N ALA A 229 -6.53 -14.71 -3.84
CA ALA A 229 -6.51 -14.79 -2.38
C ALA A 229 -6.65 -16.23 -1.85
N ALA A 230 -7.26 -17.15 -2.63
CA ALA A 230 -7.53 -18.53 -2.20
C ALA A 230 -6.30 -19.24 -1.59
N PRO A 231 -5.04 -19.09 -2.08
CA PRO A 231 -3.90 -19.75 -1.45
C PRO A 231 -3.64 -19.33 0.01
N LEU A 232 -4.21 -18.22 0.51
CA LEU A 232 -4.11 -17.80 1.91
C LEU A 232 -4.79 -18.78 2.87
N GLU A 233 -5.77 -19.57 2.40
CA GLU A 233 -6.40 -20.67 3.17
C GLU A 233 -5.36 -21.68 3.66
N ALA A 234 -4.38 -22.00 2.79
CA ALA A 234 -3.36 -23.00 3.08
C ALA A 234 -2.17 -22.45 3.91
N MET A 235 -2.21 -21.19 4.33
CA MET A 235 -1.21 -20.67 5.26
C MET A 235 -1.44 -21.21 6.67
N LEU A 236 -0.38 -21.64 7.33
CA LEU A 236 -0.42 -22.33 8.63
C LEU A 236 0.18 -21.47 9.74
N ALA A 237 -0.36 -21.63 10.96
CA ALA A 237 0.24 -21.12 12.19
C ALA A 237 -0.10 -22.08 13.35
N ARG A 238 0.80 -22.17 14.33
CA ARG A 238 0.65 -23.10 15.47
C ARG A 238 -0.42 -22.63 16.46
N ALA A 239 -0.58 -21.31 16.66
CA ALA A 239 -1.48 -20.74 17.67
C ALA A 239 -2.61 -19.92 17.10
N ALA A 240 -2.35 -18.99 16.16
CA ALA A 240 -3.39 -18.14 15.60
C ALA A 240 -3.05 -17.65 14.20
N ARG A 241 -4.08 -17.56 13.34
CA ARG A 241 -4.08 -16.78 12.09
C ARG A 241 -5.03 -15.62 12.28
N VAL A 242 -4.52 -14.39 12.21
CA VAL A 242 -5.28 -13.16 12.50
C VAL A 242 -5.19 -12.18 11.33
N TYR A 243 -6.27 -11.43 11.12
CA TYR A 243 -6.40 -10.49 10.03
C TYR A 243 -7.03 -9.17 10.51
N VAL A 244 -6.58 -8.04 9.99
CA VAL A 244 -7.24 -6.74 10.07
C VAL A 244 -7.37 -6.13 8.68
N THR A 245 -8.34 -5.23 8.51
CA THR A 245 -8.52 -4.49 7.26
C THR A 245 -7.45 -3.42 7.06
N GLY A 246 -7.10 -3.14 5.79
CA GLY A 246 -6.40 -1.93 5.39
C GLY A 246 -7.34 -0.95 4.69
N ASN A 247 -6.80 0.16 4.19
CA ASN A 247 -7.61 1.18 3.53
C ASN A 247 -8.17 0.75 2.17
N HIS A 248 -7.53 -0.23 1.50
CA HIS A 248 -7.99 -0.71 0.20
C HIS A 248 -9.27 -1.53 0.30
N GLU A 249 -9.50 -2.23 1.39
CA GLU A 249 -10.78 -2.90 1.64
C GLU A 249 -11.92 -1.87 1.71
N TYR A 250 -11.66 -0.66 2.23
CA TYR A 250 -12.65 0.42 2.34
C TYR A 250 -12.89 1.21 1.04
N PHE A 251 -12.05 1.03 0.02
CA PHE A 251 -12.37 1.50 -1.35
C PHE A 251 -13.37 0.58 -2.06
N GLY A 252 -13.64 -0.59 -1.51
CA GLY A 252 -14.57 -1.58 -2.01
C GLY A 252 -15.62 -1.95 -0.98
N ARG A 253 -15.63 -3.21 -0.56
CA ARG A 253 -16.58 -3.79 0.39
C ARG A 253 -15.82 -4.48 1.53
N ALA A 254 -15.41 -3.71 2.53
CA ALA A 254 -14.57 -4.18 3.63
C ALA A 254 -15.18 -5.37 4.37
N GLN A 255 -16.52 -5.37 4.60
CA GLN A 255 -17.20 -6.48 5.25
C GLN A 255 -17.08 -7.79 4.46
N GLU A 256 -17.19 -7.74 3.12
CA GLU A 256 -17.03 -8.94 2.30
C GLU A 256 -15.63 -9.55 2.43
N TRP A 257 -14.59 -8.72 2.61
CA TRP A 257 -13.24 -9.20 2.85
C TRP A 257 -13.04 -9.77 4.25
N LEU A 258 -13.68 -9.18 5.27
CA LEU A 258 -13.68 -9.75 6.63
C LEU A 258 -14.32 -11.14 6.62
N ASP A 259 -15.52 -11.26 6.02
CA ASP A 259 -16.25 -12.53 5.92
C ASP A 259 -15.46 -13.57 5.11
N HIS A 260 -14.90 -13.17 3.96
CA HIS A 260 -14.09 -14.06 3.13
C HIS A 260 -12.84 -14.58 3.84
N MET A 261 -12.16 -13.74 4.63
CA MET A 261 -11.00 -14.16 5.41
C MET A 261 -11.41 -15.13 6.53
N GLU A 262 -12.58 -14.95 7.14
CA GLU A 262 -13.13 -15.93 8.09
C GLU A 262 -13.44 -17.26 7.40
N ASP A 263 -14.01 -17.26 6.19
CA ASP A 263 -14.23 -18.46 5.38
C ASP A 263 -12.92 -19.19 5.06
N LEU A 264 -11.81 -18.44 4.84
CA LEU A 264 -10.46 -19.01 4.66
C LEU A 264 -9.80 -19.45 5.99
N GLY A 265 -10.52 -19.36 7.11
CA GLY A 265 -10.10 -19.80 8.44
C GLY A 265 -9.19 -18.83 9.18
N TRP A 266 -9.25 -17.55 8.87
CA TRP A 266 -8.56 -16.49 9.62
C TRP A 266 -9.49 -15.87 10.66
N ASN A 267 -8.92 -15.41 11.80
CA ASN A 267 -9.68 -14.59 12.75
C ASN A 267 -9.63 -13.12 12.30
N SER A 268 -10.71 -12.61 11.76
CA SER A 268 -10.84 -11.18 11.40
C SER A 268 -10.99 -10.35 12.68
N LEU A 269 -9.98 -9.58 13.04
CA LEU A 269 -9.98 -8.77 14.27
C LEU A 269 -10.60 -7.38 14.03
N HIS A 270 -11.88 -7.35 13.67
CA HIS A 270 -12.67 -6.14 13.50
C HIS A 270 -12.99 -5.51 14.88
N ASN A 271 -12.11 -4.64 15.39
CA ASN A 271 -12.16 -4.04 16.74
C ASN A 271 -12.38 -5.09 17.84
N ARG A 272 -11.62 -6.16 17.80
CA ARG A 272 -11.67 -7.27 18.78
C ARG A 272 -10.28 -7.84 19.02
N HIS A 273 -10.19 -8.75 19.98
CA HIS A 273 -8.94 -9.43 20.32
C HIS A 273 -9.14 -10.94 20.46
N VAL A 274 -8.03 -11.65 20.48
CA VAL A 274 -7.89 -13.02 20.96
C VAL A 274 -6.82 -13.06 22.02
N VAL A 275 -6.94 -13.95 23.00
CA VAL A 275 -5.95 -14.14 24.05
C VAL A 275 -5.28 -15.49 23.83
N LEU A 276 -3.97 -15.49 23.70
CA LEU A 276 -3.17 -16.71 23.69
C LEU A 276 -2.73 -17.04 25.11
N HIS A 277 -2.87 -18.30 25.49
CA HIS A 277 -2.40 -18.82 26.78
C HIS A 277 -1.29 -19.84 26.58
N ARG A 278 -0.21 -19.73 27.38
CA ARG A 278 0.84 -20.73 27.53
C ARG A 278 1.07 -20.95 29.03
N GLY A 279 0.42 -21.97 29.62
CA GLY A 279 0.35 -22.15 31.06
C GLY A 279 -0.32 -20.94 31.72
N ASP A 280 0.38 -20.32 32.69
CA ASP A 280 -0.13 -19.14 33.39
C ASP A 280 0.14 -17.82 32.69
N ASP A 281 0.94 -17.84 31.62
CA ASP A 281 1.22 -16.65 30.81
C ASP A 281 0.14 -16.41 29.74
N ALA A 282 -0.18 -15.14 29.50
CA ALA A 282 -1.12 -14.72 28.47
C ALA A 282 -0.55 -13.60 27.59
N LEU A 283 -0.96 -13.56 26.32
CA LEU A 283 -0.64 -12.51 25.36
C LEU A 283 -1.92 -12.13 24.63
N ILE A 284 -2.29 -10.86 24.68
CA ILE A 284 -3.41 -10.31 23.93
C ILE A 284 -2.94 -10.00 22.50
N ILE A 285 -3.65 -10.54 21.49
CA ILE A 285 -3.52 -10.14 20.09
C ILE A 285 -4.77 -9.38 19.73
N SER A 286 -4.66 -8.08 19.60
CA SER A 286 -5.77 -7.18 19.29
C SER A 286 -5.67 -6.65 17.87
N GLY A 287 -6.80 -6.32 17.26
CA GLY A 287 -6.86 -5.69 15.96
C GLY A 287 -7.92 -4.61 15.89
N VAL A 288 -7.61 -3.58 15.13
CA VAL A 288 -8.54 -2.47 14.86
C VAL A 288 -8.75 -2.32 13.36
N ASP A 289 -9.87 -1.73 13.00
CA ASP A 289 -10.12 -1.31 11.63
C ASP A 289 -9.08 -0.29 11.15
N ASP A 290 -8.96 -0.16 9.84
CA ASP A 290 -8.11 0.87 9.26
C ASP A 290 -8.54 2.29 9.67
N ALA A 291 -7.59 3.21 9.73
CA ALA A 291 -7.81 4.62 10.09
C ALA A 291 -8.83 5.33 9.18
N THR A 292 -9.02 4.84 7.93
CA THR A 292 -9.99 5.41 6.97
C THR A 292 -11.39 4.84 7.10
N ALA A 293 -11.59 3.80 7.89
CA ALA A 293 -12.84 3.06 8.00
C ALA A 293 -14.05 3.94 8.36
N ALA A 294 -13.90 4.82 9.36
CA ALA A 294 -14.97 5.71 9.79
C ALA A 294 -15.42 6.68 8.67
N GLY A 295 -14.50 7.10 7.80
CA GLY A 295 -14.78 7.97 6.65
C GLY A 295 -15.38 7.26 5.45
N SER A 296 -15.40 5.93 5.43
CA SER A 296 -15.88 5.12 4.29
C SER A 296 -17.40 5.08 4.17
N GLY A 297 -18.12 5.35 5.29
CA GLY A 297 -19.57 5.20 5.37
C GLY A 297 -20.05 3.74 5.57
N ALA A 298 -19.15 2.76 5.73
CA ALA A 298 -19.51 1.38 6.03
C ALA A 298 -20.11 1.28 7.43
N PRO A 299 -21.36 0.78 7.60
CA PRO A 299 -22.02 0.73 8.90
C PRO A 299 -21.27 -0.17 9.89
N GLY A 300 -21.01 0.34 11.09
CA GLY A 300 -20.33 -0.40 12.16
C GLY A 300 -18.81 -0.47 12.03
N HIS A 301 -18.22 0.14 10.98
CA HIS A 301 -16.79 0.21 10.79
C HIS A 301 -16.19 1.52 11.28
N GLY A 302 -14.98 1.45 11.82
CA GLY A 302 -14.20 2.55 12.38
C GLY A 302 -13.19 2.01 13.38
N ALA A 303 -11.98 2.53 13.39
CA ALA A 303 -10.96 2.10 14.36
C ALA A 303 -11.42 2.43 15.79
N ASP A 304 -11.52 1.42 16.64
CA ASP A 304 -11.96 1.51 18.03
C ASP A 304 -11.08 0.59 18.92
N LEU A 305 -9.97 1.13 19.39
CA LEU A 305 -9.04 0.39 20.23
C LEU A 305 -9.60 0.12 21.64
N ALA A 306 -10.45 1.01 22.15
CA ALA A 306 -11.09 0.80 23.45
C ALA A 306 -12.01 -0.43 23.40
N ARG A 307 -12.82 -0.54 22.34
CA ARG A 307 -13.64 -1.74 22.08
C ARG A 307 -12.78 -2.98 21.87
N ALA A 308 -11.70 -2.85 21.10
CA ALA A 308 -10.79 -3.97 20.80
C ALA A 308 -10.13 -4.55 22.06
N LEU A 309 -9.89 -3.72 23.10
CA LEU A 309 -9.30 -4.13 24.38
C LEU A 309 -10.32 -4.31 25.50
N ALA A 310 -11.62 -4.16 25.23
CA ALA A 310 -12.66 -4.26 26.25
C ALA A 310 -12.63 -5.63 26.93
N GLY A 311 -12.64 -5.64 28.28
CA GLY A 311 -12.63 -6.86 29.10
C GLY A 311 -11.26 -7.54 29.24
N THR A 312 -10.19 -6.98 28.70
CA THR A 312 -8.83 -7.48 28.89
C THR A 312 -8.24 -7.01 30.22
N ASP A 313 -7.31 -7.78 30.77
CA ASP A 313 -6.52 -7.35 31.93
C ASP A 313 -5.40 -6.38 31.47
N PRO A 314 -5.34 -5.15 31.97
CA PRO A 314 -4.32 -4.16 31.58
C PRO A 314 -2.88 -4.56 31.93
N SER A 315 -2.68 -5.57 32.79
CA SER A 315 -1.37 -6.11 33.12
C SER A 315 -0.79 -7.01 32.03
N MET A 316 -1.63 -7.58 31.17
CA MET A 316 -1.20 -8.46 30.09
C MET A 316 -0.49 -7.69 28.96
N PRO A 317 0.54 -8.28 28.32
CA PRO A 317 1.15 -7.72 27.13
C PRO A 317 0.20 -7.72 25.95
N VAL A 318 0.28 -6.67 25.11
CA VAL A 318 -0.61 -6.45 23.95
C VAL A 318 0.21 -6.33 22.66
N LEU A 319 -0.06 -7.23 21.71
CA LEU A 319 0.29 -7.11 20.30
C LEU A 319 -0.91 -6.56 19.53
N LEU A 320 -0.81 -5.34 18.99
CA LEU A 320 -1.86 -4.68 18.22
C LEU A 320 -1.56 -4.78 16.72
N LEU A 321 -2.55 -5.24 15.95
CA LEU A 321 -2.58 -5.11 14.50
C LEU A 321 -3.34 -3.83 14.15
N ALA A 322 -2.67 -2.87 13.50
CA ALA A 322 -3.26 -1.65 12.96
C ALA A 322 -2.56 -1.32 11.64
N HIS A 323 -3.33 -1.32 10.55
CA HIS A 323 -2.74 -1.26 9.21
C HIS A 323 -1.86 -0.04 8.99
N GLN A 324 -2.31 1.16 9.40
CA GLN A 324 -1.54 2.39 9.21
C GLN A 324 -0.65 2.74 10.42
N PRO A 325 0.64 3.02 10.21
CA PRO A 325 1.57 3.44 11.28
C PRO A 325 1.10 4.63 12.12
N LYS A 326 0.32 5.54 11.55
CA LYS A 326 -0.17 6.74 12.25
C LYS A 326 -1.15 6.45 13.39
N GLN A 327 -1.70 5.22 13.48
CA GLN A 327 -2.52 4.78 14.61
C GLN A 327 -1.69 4.54 15.89
N ILE A 328 -0.38 4.74 15.84
CA ILE A 328 0.54 4.56 16.98
C ILE A 328 0.21 5.49 18.17
N GLY A 329 -0.39 6.65 17.93
CA GLY A 329 -0.82 7.55 18.99
C GLY A 329 -1.78 6.88 19.96
N ASP A 330 -2.84 6.30 19.44
CA ASP A 330 -3.87 5.58 20.22
C ASP A 330 -3.26 4.36 20.94
N ALA A 331 -2.32 3.65 20.27
CA ALA A 331 -1.61 2.52 20.86
C ALA A 331 -0.76 2.94 22.07
N VAL A 332 -0.08 4.08 22.00
CA VAL A 332 0.71 4.65 23.13
C VAL A 332 -0.21 5.01 24.29
N GLU A 333 -1.32 5.67 24.03
CA GLU A 333 -2.30 6.08 25.05
C GLU A 333 -2.94 4.86 25.73
N ALA A 334 -3.26 3.82 24.96
CA ALA A 334 -3.80 2.57 25.49
C ALA A 334 -2.75 1.66 26.18
N GLY A 335 -1.48 2.02 26.11
CA GLY A 335 -0.39 1.25 26.72
C GLY A 335 -0.11 -0.09 26.03
N VAL A 336 -0.29 -0.17 24.72
CA VAL A 336 0.10 -1.31 23.88
C VAL A 336 1.62 -1.51 23.92
N ASP A 337 2.10 -2.76 23.90
CA ASP A 337 3.52 -3.06 23.92
C ASP A 337 4.14 -3.05 22.51
N LEU A 338 3.43 -3.64 21.54
CA LEU A 338 3.87 -3.70 20.14
C LEU A 338 2.70 -3.47 19.22
N GLN A 339 2.77 -2.44 18.37
CA GLN A 339 1.93 -2.29 17.19
C GLN A 339 2.66 -2.83 15.96
N VAL A 340 1.95 -3.56 15.10
CA VAL A 340 2.43 -4.00 13.78
C VAL A 340 1.59 -3.39 12.69
N SER A 341 2.25 -2.86 11.65
CA SER A 341 1.63 -2.08 10.57
C SER A 341 2.23 -2.42 9.20
N GLY A 342 1.47 -2.13 8.15
CA GLY A 342 1.87 -2.16 6.73
C GLY A 342 1.78 -0.78 6.08
N HIS A 343 0.96 -0.67 5.03
CA HIS A 343 0.51 0.55 4.34
C HIS A 343 1.57 1.32 3.56
N THR A 344 2.76 1.49 4.10
CA THR A 344 3.79 2.40 3.57
C THR A 344 4.53 1.87 2.36
N HIS A 345 4.51 0.55 2.14
CA HIS A 345 5.33 -0.17 1.15
C HIS A 345 6.84 0.15 1.21
N GLY A 346 7.32 0.78 2.29
CA GLY A 346 8.69 1.34 2.34
C GLY A 346 8.92 2.46 1.32
N GLY A 347 7.83 3.04 0.79
CA GLY A 347 7.83 4.00 -0.32
C GLY A 347 7.89 3.38 -1.70
N GLN A 348 7.88 2.06 -1.84
CA GLN A 348 7.79 1.23 -3.05
C GLN A 348 8.76 1.59 -4.19
N ILE A 349 8.74 2.82 -4.71
CA ILE A 349 9.63 3.31 -5.78
C ILE A 349 10.32 4.58 -5.29
N TRP A 350 11.60 4.45 -4.96
CA TRP A 350 12.38 5.59 -4.45
C TRP A 350 12.32 6.82 -5.41
N PRO A 351 12.22 8.06 -4.89
CA PRO A 351 12.24 8.50 -3.49
C PRO A 351 10.85 8.71 -2.86
N PHE A 352 9.82 7.98 -3.31
CA PHE A 352 8.44 8.17 -2.83
C PHE A 352 8.31 8.04 -1.30
N SER A 353 9.27 7.35 -0.66
CA SER A 353 9.37 7.30 0.81
C SER A 353 9.43 8.66 1.50
N ALA A 354 9.93 9.71 0.80
CA ALA A 354 9.92 11.07 1.32
C ALA A 354 8.50 11.65 1.39
N LEU A 355 7.64 11.31 0.42
CA LEU A 355 6.23 11.72 0.42
C LEU A 355 5.42 10.93 1.46
N VAL A 356 5.70 9.63 1.64
CA VAL A 356 5.06 8.81 2.67
C VAL A 356 5.27 9.40 4.07
N ARG A 357 6.45 9.97 4.35
CA ARG A 357 6.74 10.62 5.64
C ARG A 357 5.93 11.87 5.95
N LEU A 358 5.23 12.43 4.97
CA LEU A 358 4.34 13.58 5.20
C LEU A 358 3.03 13.16 5.89
N ASP A 359 2.63 11.88 5.76
CA ASP A 359 1.41 11.33 6.36
C ASP A 359 1.69 10.27 7.45
N GLN A 360 2.79 9.51 7.31
CA GLN A 360 3.07 8.39 8.19
C GLN A 360 4.35 8.65 9.02
N PRO A 361 4.31 8.40 10.35
CA PRO A 361 5.44 8.70 11.24
C PRO A 361 6.66 7.81 10.98
N VAL A 362 6.43 6.58 10.50
CA VAL A 362 7.48 5.57 10.24
C VAL A 362 7.23 4.94 8.87
N VAL A 363 8.29 4.83 8.07
CA VAL A 363 8.19 4.23 6.73
C VAL A 363 8.44 2.72 6.75
N HIS A 364 9.34 2.24 7.60
CA HIS A 364 9.61 0.81 7.78
C HIS A 364 10.50 0.54 9.00
N GLY A 365 10.48 -0.69 9.49
CA GLY A 365 11.34 -1.19 10.55
C GLY A 365 10.76 -0.98 11.95
N LEU A 366 11.55 -1.31 12.96
CA LEU A 366 11.19 -1.21 14.36
C LEU A 366 11.55 0.17 14.92
N SER A 367 10.64 0.80 15.64
CA SER A 367 10.85 2.07 16.32
C SER A 367 10.15 2.08 17.68
N ARG A 368 10.64 2.90 18.64
CA ARG A 368 10.04 3.05 19.96
C ARG A 368 9.23 4.34 20.04
N HIS A 369 8.04 4.26 20.63
CA HIS A 369 7.12 5.36 20.83
C HIS A 369 6.65 5.37 22.30
N GLY A 370 6.69 6.56 22.92
CA GLY A 370 6.38 6.66 24.35
C GLY A 370 7.36 5.87 25.24
N ALA A 371 6.89 5.49 26.43
CA ALA A 371 7.75 4.81 27.43
C ALA A 371 8.01 3.33 27.09
N ARG A 372 6.99 2.61 26.54
CA ARG A 372 7.09 1.16 26.32
C ARG A 372 6.65 0.71 24.92
N THR A 373 5.76 1.44 24.26
CA THR A 373 5.17 1.04 22.99
C THR A 373 6.22 1.01 21.88
N GLN A 374 6.25 -0.08 21.14
CA GLN A 374 7.06 -0.22 19.93
C GLN A 374 6.14 -0.32 18.71
N LEU A 375 6.63 0.15 17.57
CA LEU A 375 5.98 0.03 16.28
C LEU A 375 6.89 -0.70 15.33
N TYR A 376 6.40 -1.78 14.74
CA TYR A 376 7.04 -2.39 13.59
C TYR A 376 6.22 -2.09 12.33
N THR A 377 6.83 -1.41 11.36
CA THR A 377 6.22 -1.12 10.07
C THR A 377 6.85 -1.99 8.99
N SER A 378 6.07 -2.88 8.40
CA SER A 378 6.50 -3.73 7.28
C SER A 378 6.55 -2.92 5.98
N ARG A 379 7.43 -3.33 5.06
CA ARG A 379 7.45 -2.80 3.68
C ARG A 379 6.39 -3.43 2.79
N GLY A 380 5.55 -4.29 3.32
CA GLY A 380 4.55 -5.01 2.56
C GLY A 380 5.11 -6.18 1.74
N SER A 381 4.27 -7.18 1.52
CA SER A 381 4.65 -8.40 0.79
C SER A 381 4.41 -8.27 -0.72
N GLY A 382 3.36 -7.54 -1.14
CA GLY A 382 3.02 -7.28 -2.54
C GLY A 382 3.53 -5.95 -3.07
N PHE A 383 2.75 -5.33 -3.91
CA PHE A 383 2.92 -3.95 -4.42
C PHE A 383 1.54 -3.35 -4.71
N TRP A 384 1.43 -2.06 -4.58
CA TRP A 384 0.24 -1.29 -4.93
C TRP A 384 0.42 -0.57 -6.27
N GLY A 385 -0.58 -0.65 -7.17
CA GLY A 385 -0.58 0.01 -8.46
C GLY A 385 0.62 -0.39 -9.34
N PRO A 386 1.63 0.48 -9.54
CA PRO A 386 2.80 0.19 -10.36
C PRO A 386 3.55 -1.09 -9.95
N PRO A 387 3.73 -2.06 -10.87
CA PRO A 387 4.40 -3.33 -10.56
C PRO A 387 5.94 -3.18 -10.53
N PHE A 388 6.43 -2.24 -9.72
CA PHE A 388 7.85 -1.96 -9.55
C PHE A 388 8.18 -1.72 -8.07
N ARG A 389 9.34 -2.27 -7.65
CA ARG A 389 9.95 -1.95 -6.36
C ARG A 389 11.39 -1.52 -6.55
N VAL A 390 11.66 -0.21 -6.37
CA VAL A 390 13.00 0.38 -6.55
C VAL A 390 13.52 0.85 -5.20
N PHE A 391 14.57 0.20 -4.68
CA PHE A 391 15.21 0.41 -3.38
C PHE A 391 14.29 0.20 -2.15
N ALA A 392 13.12 -0.39 -2.36
CA ALA A 392 12.16 -0.75 -1.33
C ALA A 392 11.66 -2.20 -1.55
N PRO A 393 12.51 -3.22 -1.34
CA PRO A 393 12.16 -4.61 -1.59
C PRO A 393 10.99 -5.05 -0.70
N SER A 394 10.11 -5.90 -1.26
CA SER A 394 9.02 -6.52 -0.50
C SER A 394 9.55 -7.49 0.55
N GLU A 395 8.77 -7.69 1.64
CA GLU A 395 9.18 -8.54 2.74
C GLU A 395 8.05 -9.40 3.33
N ILE A 396 8.44 -10.55 3.86
CA ILE A 396 7.73 -11.29 4.90
C ILE A 396 8.48 -11.00 6.18
N SER A 397 7.82 -10.38 7.16
CA SER A 397 8.49 -9.97 8.39
C SER A 397 8.33 -11.06 9.46
N VAL A 398 9.43 -11.50 10.06
CA VAL A 398 9.45 -12.46 11.15
C VAL A 398 9.88 -11.73 12.42
N LEU A 399 8.94 -11.51 13.33
CA LEU A 399 9.23 -10.92 14.63
C LEU A 399 9.40 -12.03 15.68
N THR A 400 10.58 -12.10 16.29
CA THR A 400 10.82 -12.97 17.44
C THR A 400 10.61 -12.14 18.70
N LEU A 401 9.54 -12.42 19.44
CA LEU A 401 9.25 -11.74 20.68
C LEU A 401 10.10 -12.36 21.79
N VAL A 402 10.77 -11.53 22.59
CA VAL A 402 11.60 -11.96 23.72
C VAL A 402 11.16 -11.23 24.99
N ALA A 403 11.16 -11.97 26.11
CA ALA A 403 10.86 -11.42 27.42
C ALA A 403 11.93 -10.40 27.86
N GLY A 404 11.48 -9.35 28.56
CA GLY A 404 12.30 -8.24 29.04
C GLY A 404 13.19 -8.58 30.23
#